data_66564e3dc73b00a10f35f9ffa7257205
#
_entry.id   66564e3dc73b00a10f35f9ffa7257205
#
_cell.length_a   1.000
_cell.length_b   1.000
_cell.length_c   1.000
_cell.angle_alpha   90.00
_cell.angle_beta   90.00
_cell.angle_gamma   90.00
#
_symmetry.space_group_name_H-M   'P 1'
#
loop_
_entity.id
_entity.type
_entity.pdbx_description
1 polymer ?
#
loop_
_entity_poly.entity_id
_entity_poly.type
_entity_poly.pdbx_seq_one_letter_code
_entity_poly.pdbx_strand_id
1 'polypeptide(L)'
;MPDLTRRRLFSKAGAIAAAAFAAEVLPPNVRRAMAGTPHDVKGKLADIEHVVILMQENRSFDHYFGTLPGVRGFSDPEAITLSTGRPVFYQPDPVNPAGYLLPFHLDTRTSSAQAIPSTSHAWAVQHSAWNSGRMDNWLPAHRAADGVNAPYVMGYHMREDIPFQFALAESFTVCDHYFCSVLGPTWPNRLYHMTGTVDPDGTRGGPVITNRDPAPYTWPTYPEALTDAGVSWKVYQEIDNYGCNVLEYFATFQNAPTSSPLFRNGLRTYAAGQFEYDAANDRLPTVSWIIPTSFQSEHPDYTPAAGADYVASKIDAIASNPDVWKKTLFILNYDENDGLFDHVPPPVPPAGTPEEFVHDLPIGGGFRVPCLLVSPWTMGGWVAREPFDHTSVLRLLERLTGVRVPNLTAWRRTAFGDLTSALGFPVAGPPPRLPGTKRRLAEAVRDVVTLPAPLFPEEDQTPPRQEKGPRPRPRPVPRTQARPRG
;
A
#
# COMPACT_ATOMS: atom_id res chain seq x y z
N MET A 1 -18.21 22.89 -9.91
CA MET A 1 -19.16 21.79 -9.78
C MET A 1 -18.57 20.55 -9.09
N PRO A 2 -17.87 20.67 -7.97
CA PRO A 2 -17.33 19.52 -7.21
C PRO A 2 -18.31 18.94 -6.17
N ASP A 3 -19.30 19.72 -5.74
CA ASP A 3 -20.13 19.39 -4.55
C ASP A 3 -21.21 18.33 -4.81
N LEU A 4 -21.65 18.15 -6.03
CA LEU A 4 -22.70 17.19 -6.40
C LEU A 4 -22.22 15.74 -6.48
N THR A 5 -20.93 15.54 -6.73
CA THR A 5 -20.32 14.20 -6.87
C THR A 5 -20.10 13.56 -5.49
N ARG A 6 -19.61 14.33 -4.52
CA ARG A 6 -19.43 13.88 -3.12
C ARG A 6 -20.74 13.45 -2.47
N ARG A 7 -21.80 14.27 -2.59
CA ARG A 7 -23.11 13.94 -2.00
C ARG A 7 -23.76 12.70 -2.62
N ARG A 8 -23.55 12.43 -3.91
CA ARG A 8 -24.10 11.23 -4.56
C ARG A 8 -23.34 9.96 -4.22
N LEU A 9 -22.03 10.03 -4.00
CA LEU A 9 -21.21 8.88 -3.61
C LEU A 9 -21.58 8.37 -2.21
N PHE A 10 -21.69 9.30 -1.23
CA PHE A 10 -21.96 8.95 0.16
C PHE A 10 -23.45 8.69 0.47
N SER A 11 -24.37 9.14 -0.37
CA SER A 11 -25.81 8.83 -0.20
C SER A 11 -26.16 7.35 -0.41
N LYS A 12 -25.36 6.63 -1.21
CA LYS A 12 -25.48 5.17 -1.35
C LYS A 12 -24.82 4.40 -0.18
N ALA A 13 -23.79 4.98 0.45
CA ALA A 13 -23.14 4.40 1.61
C ALA A 13 -23.95 4.56 2.91
N GLY A 14 -24.80 5.58 3.01
CA GLY A 14 -25.64 5.83 4.19
C GLY A 14 -26.67 4.74 4.48
N ALA A 15 -27.07 3.96 3.49
CA ALA A 15 -27.98 2.83 3.67
C ALA A 15 -27.30 1.60 4.32
N ILE A 16 -25.98 1.50 4.24
CA ILE A 16 -25.20 0.40 4.83
C ILE A 16 -24.84 0.70 6.29
N ALA A 17 -24.68 1.98 6.65
CA ALA A 17 -24.29 2.40 8.00
C ALA A 17 -25.40 2.19 9.06
N ALA A 18 -26.68 2.12 8.66
CA ALA A 18 -27.81 1.95 9.59
C ALA A 18 -27.90 0.56 10.25
N ALA A 19 -27.16 -0.43 9.77
CA ALA A 19 -27.18 -1.81 10.28
C ALA A 19 -26.07 -2.13 11.31
N ALA A 20 -25.18 -1.18 11.64
CA ALA A 20 -23.93 -1.45 12.36
C ALA A 20 -23.90 -0.98 13.83
N PHE A 21 -25.05 -0.76 14.48
CA PHE A 21 -25.08 -0.50 15.92
C PHE A 21 -25.07 -1.81 16.72
N ALA A 22 -23.91 -2.46 16.84
CA ALA A 22 -23.69 -3.48 17.86
C ALA A 22 -22.21 -3.64 18.18
N ALA A 23 -21.88 -3.25 19.41
CA ALA A 23 -20.72 -3.66 20.22
C ALA A 23 -19.31 -3.35 19.72
N GLU A 24 -18.60 -2.55 20.50
CA GLU A 24 -17.14 -2.46 20.57
C GLU A 24 -16.55 -3.84 20.97
N VAL A 25 -16.28 -4.69 20.02
CA VAL A 25 -15.49 -5.90 20.25
C VAL A 25 -14.40 -5.93 19.18
N LEU A 26 -13.15 -5.94 19.66
CA LEU A 26 -11.95 -6.30 18.90
C LEU A 26 -12.23 -7.47 17.96
N PRO A 27 -11.46 -7.62 16.84
CA PRO A 27 -11.42 -8.91 16.16
C PRO A 27 -11.01 -10.00 17.17
N PRO A 28 -11.95 -10.78 17.72
CA PRO A 28 -11.66 -11.67 18.85
C PRO A 28 -10.75 -12.84 18.44
N ASN A 29 -10.72 -13.12 17.12
CA ASN A 29 -10.02 -14.24 16.55
C ASN A 29 -8.52 -14.02 16.50
N VAL A 30 -8.04 -12.81 16.18
CA VAL A 30 -6.60 -12.48 16.20
C VAL A 30 -6.02 -12.74 17.58
N ARG A 31 -6.66 -12.28 18.65
CA ARG A 31 -6.23 -12.55 20.02
C ARG A 31 -6.19 -14.03 20.34
N ARG A 32 -7.21 -14.79 19.93
CA ARG A 32 -7.31 -16.23 20.21
C ARG A 32 -6.26 -17.01 19.44
N ALA A 33 -6.07 -16.71 18.15
CA ALA A 33 -5.07 -17.36 17.31
C ALA A 33 -3.65 -17.11 17.83
N MET A 34 -3.37 -15.88 18.30
CA MET A 34 -2.06 -15.51 18.82
C MET A 34 -1.79 -16.09 20.22
N ALA A 35 -2.81 -16.19 21.07
CA ALA A 35 -2.69 -16.81 22.39
C ALA A 35 -2.43 -18.33 22.29
N GLY A 36 -2.87 -18.96 21.19
CA GLY A 36 -2.62 -20.38 20.91
C GLY A 36 -1.30 -20.66 20.17
N THR A 37 -0.56 -19.63 19.71
CA THR A 37 0.72 -19.82 19.05
C THR A 37 1.81 -20.03 20.13
N PRO A 38 2.47 -21.21 20.21
CA PRO A 38 3.51 -21.43 21.21
C PRO A 38 4.66 -20.44 21.03
N HIS A 39 5.16 -19.87 22.12
CA HIS A 39 6.29 -18.92 22.12
C HIS A 39 7.60 -19.52 21.56
N ASP A 40 7.66 -20.82 21.35
CA ASP A 40 8.83 -21.57 20.89
C ASP A 40 8.74 -22.08 19.44
N VAL A 41 7.81 -21.58 18.63
CA VAL A 41 7.74 -21.99 17.22
C VAL A 41 8.93 -21.40 16.47
N LYS A 42 9.96 -22.21 16.26
CA LYS A 42 11.04 -21.93 15.29
C LYS A 42 10.43 -22.00 13.89
N GLY A 43 9.97 -20.85 13.37
CA GLY A 43 9.50 -20.74 12.00
C GLY A 43 10.67 -20.71 11.02
N LYS A 44 10.40 -21.13 9.81
CA LYS A 44 11.29 -21.01 8.65
C LYS A 44 10.47 -20.54 7.46
N LEU A 45 11.11 -20.01 6.44
CA LEU A 45 10.42 -19.48 5.26
C LEU A 45 9.50 -20.55 4.61
N ALA A 46 9.89 -21.83 4.67
CA ALA A 46 9.09 -22.93 4.13
C ALA A 46 7.78 -23.24 4.89
N ASP A 47 7.58 -22.65 6.07
CA ASP A 47 6.34 -22.81 6.84
C ASP A 47 5.24 -21.83 6.37
N ILE A 48 5.59 -20.86 5.52
CA ILE A 48 4.62 -19.99 4.85
C ILE A 48 4.02 -20.77 3.68
N GLU A 49 2.75 -21.14 3.80
CA GLU A 49 1.99 -21.85 2.76
C GLU A 49 1.07 -20.91 1.99
N HIS A 50 0.62 -19.83 2.64
CA HIS A 50 -0.27 -18.84 2.06
C HIS A 50 0.34 -17.44 2.14
N VAL A 51 0.44 -16.76 1.01
CA VAL A 51 0.75 -15.32 0.95
C VAL A 51 -0.50 -14.60 0.47
N VAL A 52 -1.04 -13.74 1.33
CA VAL A 52 -2.21 -12.91 1.03
C VAL A 52 -1.72 -11.48 0.87
N ILE A 53 -2.02 -10.87 -0.26
CA ILE A 53 -1.58 -9.52 -0.60
C ILE A 53 -2.82 -8.66 -0.82
N LEU A 54 -3.00 -7.65 0.01
CA LEU A 54 -4.04 -6.65 -0.12
C LEU A 54 -3.38 -5.33 -0.47
N MET A 55 -3.64 -4.82 -1.67
CA MET A 55 -3.11 -3.54 -2.14
C MET A 55 -4.23 -2.50 -2.09
N GLN A 56 -4.05 -1.52 -1.19
CA GLN A 56 -4.90 -0.35 -1.05
C GLN A 56 -4.46 0.76 -2.01
N GLU A 57 -5.17 1.89 -2.00
CA GLU A 57 -5.02 3.00 -2.92
C GLU A 57 -4.41 4.24 -2.27
N ASN A 58 -3.44 4.77 -2.94
CA ASN A 58 -3.00 6.15 -3.02
C ASN A 58 -2.73 6.84 -1.67
N ARG A 59 -1.81 6.30 -0.87
CA ARG A 59 -1.36 6.98 0.36
C ARG A 59 0.16 6.94 0.48
N SER A 60 0.79 8.11 0.73
CA SER A 60 2.22 8.13 1.02
C SER A 60 2.53 7.62 2.44
N PHE A 61 3.78 7.21 2.64
CA PHE A 61 4.23 6.78 3.97
C PHE A 61 4.15 7.92 4.99
N ASP A 62 4.61 9.11 4.65
CA ASP A 62 4.56 10.26 5.58
C ASP A 62 3.13 10.69 5.89
N HIS A 63 2.22 10.61 4.93
CA HIS A 63 0.81 10.93 5.13
C HIS A 63 0.16 10.07 6.22
N TYR A 64 0.55 8.79 6.32
CA TYR A 64 0.01 7.86 7.33
C TYR A 64 0.92 7.71 8.54
N PHE A 65 2.23 7.59 8.33
CA PHE A 65 3.19 7.17 9.36
C PHE A 65 4.32 8.17 9.61
N GLY A 66 4.25 9.38 9.07
CA GLY A 66 5.25 10.42 9.34
C GLY A 66 5.40 10.74 10.82
N THR A 67 4.33 10.58 11.62
CA THR A 67 4.34 10.77 13.08
C THR A 67 4.57 9.49 13.88
N LEU A 68 4.60 8.31 13.26
CA LEU A 68 4.76 7.01 13.95
C LEU A 68 6.15 6.92 14.61
N PRO A 69 6.27 6.50 15.90
CA PRO A 69 7.56 6.46 16.56
C PRO A 69 8.50 5.41 15.97
N GLY A 70 9.80 5.73 15.90
CA GLY A 70 10.89 4.82 15.57
C GLY A 70 11.00 4.41 14.10
N VAL A 71 10.21 4.99 13.21
CA VAL A 71 10.35 4.88 11.76
C VAL A 71 11.09 6.09 11.19
N ARG A 72 11.45 6.04 9.92
CA ARG A 72 11.98 7.18 9.15
C ARG A 72 10.82 8.10 8.77
N GLY A 73 10.42 8.97 9.72
CA GLY A 73 9.31 9.91 9.65
C GLY A 73 9.75 11.35 9.81
N PHE A 74 8.91 12.22 10.38
CA PHE A 74 9.15 13.66 10.46
C PHE A 74 10.34 14.09 11.37
N SER A 75 10.93 13.17 12.10
CA SER A 75 12.18 13.40 12.86
C SER A 75 13.37 12.68 12.23
N ASP A 76 13.34 12.36 10.95
CA ASP A 76 14.43 11.69 10.24
C ASP A 76 15.70 12.57 10.25
N PRO A 77 16.80 12.11 10.87
CA PRO A 77 18.05 12.84 10.87
C PRO A 77 18.75 12.85 9.50
N GLU A 78 18.33 11.98 8.57
CA GLU A 78 18.84 11.87 7.20
C GLU A 78 17.98 12.63 6.18
N ALA A 79 16.98 13.41 6.66
CA ALA A 79 16.14 14.23 5.78
C ALA A 79 17.00 15.20 4.99
N ILE A 80 16.82 15.26 3.66
CA ILE A 80 17.65 16.10 2.80
C ILE A 80 17.41 17.59 3.08
N THR A 81 18.46 18.38 2.83
CA THR A 81 18.40 19.84 2.87
C THR A 81 18.18 20.37 1.45
N LEU A 82 17.15 21.20 1.29
CA LEU A 82 16.82 21.84 0.02
C LEU A 82 17.87 22.90 -0.36
N SER A 83 17.84 23.34 -1.61
CA SER A 83 18.69 24.45 -2.11
C SER A 83 18.50 25.77 -1.33
N THR A 84 17.37 25.92 -0.66
CA THR A 84 17.06 27.04 0.24
C THR A 84 17.80 26.99 1.60
N GLY A 85 18.54 25.90 1.89
CA GLY A 85 19.17 25.66 3.18
C GLY A 85 18.22 25.15 4.28
N ARG A 86 16.95 24.91 3.96
CA ARG A 86 15.94 24.37 4.89
C ARG A 86 15.77 22.86 4.70
N PRO A 87 15.33 22.11 5.74
CA PRO A 87 14.94 20.71 5.57
C PRO A 87 13.84 20.54 4.51
N VAL A 88 13.79 19.37 3.87
CA VAL A 88 12.84 19.00 2.81
C VAL A 88 11.36 19.22 3.19
N PHE A 89 11.05 19.23 4.47
CA PHE A 89 9.69 19.51 4.96
C PHE A 89 9.22 20.95 4.66
N TYR A 90 10.12 21.91 4.43
CA TYR A 90 9.80 23.27 4.03
C TYR A 90 9.62 23.37 2.52
N GLN A 91 8.54 22.81 2.01
CA GLN A 91 8.28 22.79 0.58
C GLN A 91 8.01 24.19 0.03
N PRO A 92 8.78 24.66 -0.96
CA PRO A 92 8.55 25.97 -1.56
C PRO A 92 7.12 26.08 -2.11
N ASP A 93 6.41 27.14 -1.72
CA ASP A 93 5.06 27.45 -2.21
C ASP A 93 4.93 28.95 -2.44
N PRO A 94 5.02 29.40 -3.70
CA PRO A 94 4.96 30.84 -4.03
C PRO A 94 3.57 31.46 -3.78
N VAL A 95 2.54 30.63 -3.59
CA VAL A 95 1.17 31.08 -3.31
C VAL A 95 0.94 31.25 -1.80
N ASN A 96 1.68 30.52 -0.96
CA ASN A 96 1.56 30.66 0.49
C ASN A 96 2.26 31.94 0.96
N PRO A 97 1.64 32.76 1.85
CA PRO A 97 2.24 34.00 2.35
C PRO A 97 3.62 33.80 3.01
N ALA A 98 3.89 32.65 3.64
CA ALA A 98 5.19 32.32 4.19
C ALA A 98 6.27 31.97 3.15
N GLY A 99 5.89 31.80 1.88
CA GLY A 99 6.75 31.33 0.80
C GLY A 99 7.05 29.82 0.83
N TYR A 100 6.45 29.08 1.74
CA TYR A 100 6.57 27.63 1.88
C TYR A 100 5.33 27.04 2.55
N LEU A 101 5.13 25.73 2.44
CA LEU A 101 4.16 24.97 3.21
C LEU A 101 4.85 23.78 3.91
N LEU A 102 4.63 23.67 5.22
CA LEU A 102 5.05 22.51 6.01
C LEU A 102 4.01 21.42 5.98
N PRO A 103 4.37 20.15 6.23
CA PRO A 103 3.38 19.11 6.52
C PRO A 103 2.48 19.55 7.68
N PHE A 104 1.15 19.41 7.52
CA PHE A 104 0.16 19.84 8.50
C PHE A 104 -0.85 18.74 8.82
N HIS A 105 -1.38 18.79 10.03
CA HIS A 105 -2.31 17.78 10.54
C HIS A 105 -3.70 17.93 9.91
N LEU A 106 -4.18 16.85 9.30
CA LEU A 106 -5.53 16.66 8.83
C LEU A 106 -6.41 16.13 9.97
N ASP A 107 -6.83 17.03 10.89
CA ASP A 107 -7.64 16.64 12.06
C ASP A 107 -9.03 16.18 11.64
N THR A 108 -9.26 14.89 11.71
CA THR A 108 -10.53 14.23 11.33
C THR A 108 -11.63 14.36 12.38
N ARG A 109 -11.36 14.99 13.51
CA ARG A 109 -12.36 15.24 14.58
C ARG A 109 -13.02 16.61 14.41
N THR A 110 -12.35 17.53 13.75
CA THR A 110 -12.80 18.91 13.56
C THR A 110 -13.08 19.27 12.11
N SER A 111 -12.68 18.40 11.18
CA SER A 111 -12.84 18.60 9.74
C SER A 111 -13.22 17.33 8.99
N SER A 112 -13.68 17.48 7.75
CA SER A 112 -14.04 16.38 6.85
C SER A 112 -12.82 15.62 6.29
N ALA A 113 -11.65 15.72 6.92
CA ALA A 113 -10.36 15.23 6.42
C ALA A 113 -10.22 13.70 6.35
N GLN A 114 -11.24 12.93 6.75
CA GLN A 114 -11.30 11.49 6.46
C GLN A 114 -11.35 11.21 4.95
N ALA A 115 -11.92 12.11 4.15
CA ALA A 115 -11.87 12.05 2.70
C ALA A 115 -11.44 13.43 2.17
N ILE A 116 -10.40 13.46 1.39
CA ILE A 116 -9.83 14.67 0.78
C ILE A 116 -9.88 14.54 -0.74
N PRO A 117 -9.81 15.65 -1.50
CA PRO A 117 -9.65 15.55 -2.94
C PRO A 117 -8.40 14.77 -3.31
N SER A 118 -8.52 13.83 -4.24
CA SER A 118 -7.37 13.20 -4.88
C SER A 118 -6.54 14.28 -5.57
N THR A 119 -5.23 14.15 -5.49
CA THR A 119 -4.26 15.03 -6.12
C THR A 119 -3.54 14.31 -7.26
N SER A 120 -2.92 15.07 -8.16
CA SER A 120 -2.37 14.50 -9.37
C SER A 120 -1.16 13.60 -9.09
N HIS A 121 -1.27 12.35 -9.46
CA HIS A 121 -0.19 11.35 -9.44
C HIS A 121 0.24 10.98 -10.88
N ALA A 122 -0.09 11.84 -11.85
CA ALA A 122 0.33 11.64 -13.23
C ALA A 122 1.86 11.61 -13.36
N TRP A 123 2.37 10.80 -14.30
CA TRP A 123 3.80 10.65 -14.59
C TRP A 123 4.58 11.98 -14.61
N ALA A 124 4.09 12.97 -15.34
CA ALA A 124 4.75 14.27 -15.46
C ALA A 124 4.77 15.04 -14.12
N VAL A 125 3.70 14.95 -13.31
CA VAL A 125 3.59 15.65 -12.02
C VAL A 125 4.48 15.00 -10.97
N GLN A 126 4.52 13.66 -10.91
CA GLN A 126 5.40 12.92 -9.99
C GLN A 126 6.88 13.18 -10.29
N HIS A 127 7.28 13.18 -11.57
CA HIS A 127 8.65 13.54 -11.97
C HIS A 127 8.98 15.01 -11.68
N SER A 128 8.00 15.92 -11.85
CA SER A 128 8.17 17.32 -11.48
C SER A 128 8.33 17.52 -9.98
N ALA A 129 7.56 16.81 -9.15
CA ALA A 129 7.69 16.84 -7.69
C ALA A 129 9.04 16.26 -7.23
N TRP A 130 9.46 15.12 -7.79
CA TRP A 130 10.76 14.50 -7.55
C TRP A 130 11.93 15.41 -7.95
N ASN A 131 11.78 16.16 -9.05
CA ASN A 131 12.70 17.18 -9.57
C ASN A 131 14.17 16.68 -9.64
N SER A 132 14.40 15.54 -10.27
CA SER A 132 15.73 14.90 -10.38
C SER A 132 16.39 14.65 -9.01
N GLY A 133 15.61 14.26 -8.01
CA GLY A 133 16.07 13.96 -6.66
C GLY A 133 16.20 15.17 -5.73
N ARG A 134 15.95 16.39 -6.21
CA ARG A 134 16.00 17.60 -5.36
C ARG A 134 14.83 17.69 -4.40
N MET A 135 13.70 17.08 -4.70
CA MET A 135 12.50 17.03 -3.85
C MET A 135 11.95 18.42 -3.44
N ASP A 136 12.20 19.44 -4.25
CA ASP A 136 11.92 20.85 -3.93
C ASP A 136 10.84 21.49 -4.79
N ASN A 137 10.12 20.70 -5.59
CA ASN A 137 9.12 21.20 -6.52
C ASN A 137 7.72 20.61 -6.31
N TRP A 138 7.45 20.10 -5.10
CA TRP A 138 6.15 19.46 -4.81
C TRP A 138 4.97 20.40 -4.98
N LEU A 139 4.98 21.50 -4.21
CA LEU A 139 3.88 22.48 -4.29
C LEU A 139 3.77 23.17 -5.65
N PRO A 140 4.86 23.65 -6.30
CA PRO A 140 4.74 24.23 -7.64
C PRO A 140 4.12 23.28 -8.67
N ALA A 141 4.51 21.99 -8.67
CA ALA A 141 3.94 20.98 -9.55
C ALA A 141 2.43 20.78 -9.29
N HIS A 142 2.04 20.67 -8.03
CA HIS A 142 0.66 20.45 -7.64
C HIS A 142 -0.21 21.72 -7.75
N ARG A 143 0.37 22.93 -7.53
CA ARG A 143 -0.35 24.19 -7.83
C ARG A 143 -0.75 24.27 -9.30
N ALA A 144 0.12 23.79 -10.19
CA ALA A 144 -0.19 23.75 -11.63
C ALA A 144 -1.22 22.66 -11.98
N ALA A 145 -1.17 21.49 -11.33
CA ALA A 145 -2.03 20.37 -11.65
C ALA A 145 -3.38 20.40 -10.92
N ASP A 146 -3.39 20.76 -9.62
CA ASP A 146 -4.53 20.60 -8.71
C ASP A 146 -5.10 21.93 -8.22
N GLY A 147 -4.45 23.05 -8.55
CA GLY A 147 -4.93 24.40 -8.24
C GLY A 147 -5.12 24.62 -6.75
N VAL A 148 -6.34 24.94 -6.34
CA VAL A 148 -6.69 25.23 -4.94
C VAL A 148 -6.58 24.01 -4.01
N ASN A 149 -6.58 22.80 -4.57
CA ASN A 149 -6.45 21.54 -3.81
C ASN A 149 -4.98 21.15 -3.56
N ALA A 150 -4.01 21.82 -4.20
CA ALA A 150 -2.59 21.50 -4.06
C ALA A 150 -2.10 21.39 -2.60
N PRO A 151 -2.54 22.23 -1.63
CA PRO A 151 -2.07 22.12 -0.26
C PRO A 151 -2.36 20.76 0.40
N TYR A 152 -3.37 20.00 -0.04
CA TYR A 152 -3.66 18.68 0.51
C TYR A 152 -2.48 17.72 0.42
N VAL A 153 -1.57 17.91 -0.55
CA VAL A 153 -0.38 17.06 -0.70
C VAL A 153 0.50 17.04 0.55
N MET A 154 0.52 18.14 1.34
CA MET A 154 1.29 18.26 2.57
C MET A 154 0.53 17.79 3.82
N GLY A 155 -0.70 17.32 3.67
CA GLY A 155 -1.52 16.85 4.78
C GLY A 155 -1.08 15.49 5.31
N TYR A 156 -1.12 15.29 6.65
CA TYR A 156 -0.87 13.99 7.27
C TYR A 156 -1.88 13.67 8.36
N HIS A 157 -2.03 12.38 8.64
CA HIS A 157 -2.85 11.87 9.74
C HIS A 157 -2.00 11.54 10.98
N MET A 158 -2.65 11.64 12.14
CA MET A 158 -2.09 11.22 13.42
C MET A 158 -2.77 9.94 13.91
N ARG A 159 -2.30 9.41 15.02
CA ARG A 159 -2.83 8.19 15.67
C ARG A 159 -4.33 8.24 15.91
N GLU A 160 -4.85 9.38 16.36
CA GLU A 160 -6.27 9.58 16.63
C GLU A 160 -7.15 9.60 15.39
N ASP A 161 -6.57 9.90 14.23
CA ASP A 161 -7.29 9.92 12.95
C ASP A 161 -7.42 8.51 12.36
N ILE A 162 -6.36 7.72 12.43
CA ILE A 162 -6.24 6.38 11.85
C ILE A 162 -5.74 5.35 12.89
N PRO A 163 -6.46 5.16 14.01
CA PRO A 163 -5.99 4.37 15.15
C PRO A 163 -5.75 2.90 14.83
N PHE A 164 -6.48 2.31 13.87
CA PHE A 164 -6.30 0.93 13.47
C PHE A 164 -4.97 0.72 12.72
N GLN A 165 -4.65 1.60 11.76
CA GLN A 165 -3.40 1.53 11.00
C GLN A 165 -2.19 1.68 11.92
N PHE A 166 -2.23 2.61 12.89
CA PHE A 166 -1.18 2.75 13.91
C PHE A 166 -1.04 1.51 14.79
N ALA A 167 -2.16 0.98 15.30
CA ALA A 167 -2.13 -0.23 16.12
C ALA A 167 -1.60 -1.44 15.35
N LEU A 168 -1.94 -1.57 14.06
CA LEU A 168 -1.42 -2.62 13.19
C LEU A 168 0.09 -2.48 13.01
N ALA A 169 0.58 -1.27 12.69
CA ALA A 169 2.00 -0.97 12.56
C ALA A 169 2.78 -1.19 13.85
N GLU A 170 2.19 -0.92 15.02
CA GLU A 170 2.82 -1.15 16.33
C GLU A 170 2.82 -2.62 16.76
N SER A 171 1.97 -3.42 16.17
CA SER A 171 1.85 -4.83 16.52
C SER A 171 2.72 -5.74 15.65
N PHE A 172 2.92 -5.34 14.39
CA PHE A 172 3.57 -6.15 13.37
C PHE A 172 4.77 -5.44 12.74
N THR A 173 5.34 -5.99 11.67
CA THR A 173 6.47 -5.36 10.98
C THR A 173 5.96 -4.27 10.02
N VAL A 174 6.49 -3.05 10.18
CA VAL A 174 6.37 -1.97 9.21
C VAL A 174 7.65 -1.85 8.38
N CYS A 175 7.53 -1.67 7.07
CA CYS A 175 8.65 -1.42 6.17
C CYS A 175 8.73 0.10 5.92
N ASP A 176 9.68 0.81 6.57
CA ASP A 176 9.78 2.27 6.47
C ASP A 176 10.60 2.75 5.27
N HIS A 177 11.07 1.82 4.44
CA HIS A 177 11.70 2.04 3.13
C HIS A 177 10.99 1.23 2.03
N TYR A 178 9.66 1.17 2.07
CA TYR A 178 8.89 0.56 1.00
C TYR A 178 8.41 1.65 0.04
N PHE A 179 8.77 1.50 -1.22
CA PHE A 179 8.46 2.45 -2.29
C PHE A 179 7.39 1.85 -3.21
N CYS A 180 6.56 2.67 -3.85
CA CYS A 180 5.89 2.21 -5.04
C CYS A 180 6.92 2.01 -6.17
N SER A 181 6.55 1.33 -7.26
CA SER A 181 7.54 0.89 -8.26
C SER A 181 7.77 1.89 -9.39
N VAL A 182 6.93 2.91 -9.49
CA VAL A 182 6.91 3.88 -10.58
C VAL A 182 6.64 5.27 -10.03
N LEU A 183 7.37 6.30 -10.50
CA LEU A 183 7.01 7.70 -10.35
C LEU A 183 5.80 8.02 -11.26
N GLY A 184 4.63 7.50 -10.91
CA GLY A 184 3.46 7.55 -11.76
C GLY A 184 2.21 6.97 -11.11
N PRO A 185 1.11 6.84 -11.87
CA PRO A 185 -0.21 6.52 -11.34
C PRO A 185 -0.41 5.02 -11.04
N THR A 186 -1.66 4.68 -10.68
CA THR A 186 -2.15 3.38 -10.24
C THR A 186 -1.78 2.21 -11.17
N TRP A 187 -2.14 2.28 -12.48
CA TRP A 187 -1.94 1.13 -13.37
C TRP A 187 -0.47 0.77 -13.58
N PRO A 188 0.47 1.69 -13.85
CA PRO A 188 1.89 1.35 -13.91
C PRO A 188 2.41 0.64 -12.66
N ASN A 189 2.03 1.11 -11.47
CA ASN A 189 2.42 0.50 -10.21
C ASN A 189 1.82 -0.90 -10.02
N ARG A 190 0.54 -1.08 -10.34
CA ARG A 190 -0.11 -2.40 -10.30
C ARG A 190 0.40 -3.36 -11.37
N LEU A 191 0.84 -2.86 -12.54
CA LEU A 191 1.53 -3.68 -13.54
C LEU A 191 2.87 -4.19 -13.01
N TYR A 192 3.67 -3.35 -12.36
CA TYR A 192 4.89 -3.83 -11.68
C TYR A 192 4.58 -4.89 -10.63
N HIS A 193 3.50 -4.70 -9.86
CA HIS A 193 3.04 -5.65 -8.85
C HIS A 193 2.63 -7.02 -9.43
N MET A 194 2.11 -7.06 -10.65
CA MET A 194 1.62 -8.29 -11.30
C MET A 194 2.62 -8.88 -12.31
N THR A 195 3.57 -8.09 -12.81
CA THR A 195 4.40 -8.52 -13.95
C THR A 195 5.87 -8.17 -13.84
N GLY A 196 6.24 -7.15 -13.04
CA GLY A 196 7.61 -6.66 -12.92
C GLY A 196 8.03 -5.67 -14.02
N THR A 197 7.11 -5.19 -14.88
CA THR A 197 7.41 -4.24 -15.97
C THR A 197 6.17 -3.45 -16.40
N VAL A 198 6.40 -2.36 -17.13
CA VAL A 198 5.40 -1.57 -17.86
C VAL A 198 5.65 -1.58 -19.37
N ASP A 199 6.51 -2.49 -19.86
CA ASP A 199 6.95 -2.57 -21.25
C ASP A 199 7.58 -1.26 -21.76
N PRO A 200 8.71 -0.79 -21.19
CA PRO A 200 9.27 0.54 -21.47
C PRO A 200 9.59 0.78 -22.93
N ASP A 201 9.95 -0.26 -23.67
CA ASP A 201 10.29 -0.20 -25.10
C ASP A 201 9.06 -0.13 -26.01
N GLY A 202 7.85 -0.30 -25.47
CA GLY A 202 6.59 -0.19 -26.21
C GLY A 202 6.36 -1.29 -27.26
N THR A 203 7.02 -2.44 -27.12
CA THR A 203 6.98 -3.50 -28.13
C THR A 203 5.84 -4.49 -27.93
N ARG A 204 5.17 -4.45 -26.76
CA ARG A 204 4.14 -5.40 -26.34
C ARG A 204 2.86 -4.74 -25.83
N GLY A 205 2.64 -3.45 -26.20
CA GLY A 205 1.46 -2.69 -25.87
C GLY A 205 1.70 -1.58 -24.83
N GLY A 206 2.93 -1.41 -24.34
CA GLY A 206 3.38 -0.28 -23.53
C GLY A 206 3.98 0.86 -24.38
N PRO A 207 4.78 1.79 -23.78
CA PRO A 207 5.00 1.89 -22.33
C PRO A 207 3.73 2.35 -21.61
N VAL A 208 3.36 1.68 -20.51
CA VAL A 208 2.21 2.08 -19.72
C VAL A 208 2.66 3.03 -18.61
N ILE A 209 2.35 4.32 -18.76
CA ILE A 209 2.71 5.39 -17.83
C ILE A 209 1.47 6.20 -17.38
N THR A 210 0.28 5.81 -17.79
CA THR A 210 -0.99 6.44 -17.42
C THR A 210 -2.03 5.40 -17.01
N ASN A 211 -3.19 5.84 -16.48
CA ASN A 211 -4.34 4.98 -16.21
C ASN A 211 -5.30 4.86 -17.42
N ARG A 212 -4.83 5.18 -18.64
CA ARG A 212 -5.65 5.21 -19.86
C ARG A 212 -4.94 4.66 -21.09
N ASP A 213 -3.84 3.97 -20.89
CA ASP A 213 -3.08 3.41 -21.99
C ASP A 213 -3.85 2.28 -22.66
N PRO A 214 -3.80 2.17 -24.00
CA PRO A 214 -4.60 1.19 -24.71
C PRO A 214 -4.13 -0.24 -24.45
N ALA A 215 -5.06 -1.12 -24.15
CA ALA A 215 -4.87 -2.58 -24.15
C ALA A 215 -5.14 -3.13 -25.57
N PRO A 216 -4.81 -4.41 -25.87
CA PRO A 216 -4.33 -5.40 -24.93
C PRO A 216 -2.81 -5.44 -24.79
N TYR A 217 -2.33 -5.75 -23.59
CA TYR A 217 -0.91 -6.00 -23.33
C TYR A 217 -0.56 -7.45 -23.62
N THR A 218 0.69 -7.71 -24.04
CA THR A 218 1.11 -9.04 -24.50
C THR A 218 2.38 -9.58 -23.84
N TRP A 219 2.94 -8.90 -22.86
CA TRP A 219 4.06 -9.48 -22.09
C TRP A 219 3.56 -10.43 -21.01
N PRO A 220 4.36 -11.45 -20.60
CA PRO A 220 3.95 -12.45 -19.64
C PRO A 220 3.72 -11.84 -18.25
N THR A 221 2.68 -12.32 -17.56
CA THR A 221 2.38 -11.97 -16.18
C THR A 221 2.93 -13.02 -15.20
N TYR A 222 3.10 -12.65 -13.94
CA TYR A 222 3.50 -13.62 -12.92
C TYR A 222 2.40 -14.65 -12.60
N PRO A 223 1.09 -14.30 -12.59
CA PRO A 223 0.01 -15.28 -12.51
C PRO A 223 0.02 -16.35 -13.61
N GLU A 224 0.42 -16.00 -14.86
CA GLU A 224 0.62 -17.00 -15.92
C GLU A 224 1.76 -17.96 -15.56
N ALA A 225 2.90 -17.42 -15.13
CA ALA A 225 4.05 -18.25 -14.71
C ALA A 225 3.71 -19.18 -13.52
N LEU A 226 2.90 -18.72 -12.57
CA LEU A 226 2.40 -19.56 -11.47
C LEU A 226 1.47 -20.65 -11.98
N THR A 227 0.60 -20.35 -12.96
CA THR A 227 -0.30 -21.33 -13.59
C THR A 227 0.49 -22.44 -14.30
N ASP A 228 1.50 -22.06 -15.08
CA ASP A 228 2.36 -23.00 -15.82
C ASP A 228 3.17 -23.90 -14.86
N ALA A 229 3.52 -23.37 -13.70
CA ALA A 229 4.22 -24.13 -12.65
C ALA A 229 3.28 -24.96 -11.75
N GLY A 230 1.96 -24.90 -11.94
CA GLY A 230 0.99 -25.61 -11.10
C GLY A 230 0.85 -25.03 -9.69
N VAL A 231 1.31 -23.79 -9.43
CA VAL A 231 1.16 -23.11 -8.16
C VAL A 231 -0.23 -22.49 -8.08
N SER A 232 -0.96 -22.77 -7.00
CA SER A 232 -2.31 -22.24 -6.82
C SER A 232 -2.30 -20.73 -6.50
N TRP A 233 -3.15 -20.00 -7.20
CA TRP A 233 -3.32 -18.56 -6.96
C TRP A 233 -4.74 -18.10 -7.26
N LYS A 234 -5.13 -16.92 -6.75
CA LYS A 234 -6.46 -16.35 -6.96
C LYS A 234 -6.45 -14.84 -6.72
N VAL A 235 -7.20 -14.10 -7.54
CA VAL A 235 -7.59 -12.71 -7.29
C VAL A 235 -8.98 -12.71 -6.67
N TYR A 236 -9.10 -12.15 -5.47
CA TYR A 236 -10.36 -11.89 -4.79
C TYR A 236 -10.80 -10.47 -5.09
N GLN A 237 -11.87 -10.34 -5.84
CA GLN A 237 -12.45 -9.05 -6.23
C GLN A 237 -13.96 -9.14 -6.32
N GLU A 238 -14.65 -8.05 -6.06
CA GLU A 238 -16.08 -7.88 -6.31
C GLU A 238 -16.31 -7.30 -7.72
N ILE A 239 -17.57 -7.03 -8.10
CA ILE A 239 -17.89 -6.37 -9.37
C ILE A 239 -17.30 -4.94 -9.40
N ASP A 240 -17.41 -4.21 -8.28
CA ASP A 240 -16.67 -2.98 -8.08
C ASP A 240 -15.24 -3.34 -7.64
N ASN A 241 -14.31 -3.36 -8.57
CA ASN A 241 -12.88 -3.55 -8.33
C ASN A 241 -12.07 -2.26 -8.56
N TYR A 242 -12.75 -1.13 -8.71
CA TYR A 242 -12.19 0.19 -8.96
C TYR A 242 -11.29 0.30 -10.20
N GLY A 243 -11.40 -0.65 -11.14
CA GLY A 243 -10.51 -0.75 -12.32
C GLY A 243 -9.07 -1.16 -11.98
N CYS A 244 -8.86 -1.74 -10.80
CA CYS A 244 -7.53 -2.06 -10.26
C CYS A 244 -7.03 -3.46 -10.59
N ASN A 245 -7.82 -4.28 -11.27
CA ASN A 245 -7.38 -5.57 -11.78
C ASN A 245 -6.71 -5.43 -13.15
N VAL A 246 -5.43 -5.11 -13.15
CA VAL A 246 -4.70 -4.90 -14.41
C VAL A 246 -4.57 -6.16 -15.29
N LEU A 247 -4.88 -7.35 -14.78
CA LEU A 247 -4.90 -8.59 -15.59
C LEU A 247 -5.96 -8.53 -16.70
N GLU A 248 -7.04 -7.78 -16.51
CA GLU A 248 -8.10 -7.62 -17.52
C GLU A 248 -7.63 -6.91 -18.80
N TYR A 249 -6.48 -6.24 -18.75
CA TYR A 249 -5.90 -5.55 -19.91
C TYR A 249 -4.92 -6.41 -20.72
N PHE A 250 -4.67 -7.66 -20.31
CA PHE A 250 -3.78 -8.58 -21.01
C PHE A 250 -4.54 -9.45 -22.02
N ALA A 251 -4.00 -9.58 -23.23
CA ALA A 251 -4.60 -10.39 -24.31
C ALA A 251 -4.86 -11.85 -23.88
N THR A 252 -3.95 -12.43 -23.11
CA THR A 252 -4.07 -13.80 -22.59
C THR A 252 -5.27 -13.98 -21.68
N PHE A 253 -5.59 -12.99 -20.86
CA PHE A 253 -6.74 -13.00 -19.97
C PHE A 253 -8.03 -12.66 -20.70
N GLN A 254 -8.02 -11.66 -21.59
CA GLN A 254 -9.18 -11.25 -22.38
C GLN A 254 -9.70 -12.40 -23.28
N ASN A 255 -8.78 -13.18 -23.85
CA ASN A 255 -9.10 -14.30 -24.70
C ASN A 255 -9.27 -15.63 -23.94
N ALA A 256 -9.13 -15.62 -22.61
CA ALA A 256 -9.23 -16.82 -21.79
C ALA A 256 -10.68 -17.35 -21.74
N PRO A 257 -10.93 -18.61 -22.09
CA PRO A 257 -12.25 -19.22 -21.89
C PRO A 257 -12.66 -19.14 -20.40
N THR A 258 -13.95 -18.97 -20.13
CA THR A 258 -14.48 -18.90 -18.75
C THR A 258 -14.18 -20.16 -17.91
N SER A 259 -13.91 -21.28 -18.56
CA SER A 259 -13.48 -22.54 -17.94
C SER A 259 -11.98 -22.61 -17.64
N SER A 260 -11.17 -21.68 -18.16
CA SER A 260 -9.72 -21.69 -17.97
C SER A 260 -9.31 -21.28 -16.55
N PRO A 261 -8.13 -21.71 -16.05
CA PRO A 261 -7.57 -21.21 -14.80
C PRO A 261 -7.38 -19.69 -14.80
N LEU A 262 -6.92 -19.09 -15.90
CA LEU A 262 -6.67 -17.64 -15.99
C LEU A 262 -7.95 -16.83 -15.74
N PHE A 263 -9.07 -17.21 -16.37
CA PHE A 263 -10.35 -16.55 -16.14
C PHE A 263 -10.85 -16.79 -14.72
N ARG A 264 -10.89 -18.06 -14.27
CA ARG A 264 -11.47 -18.42 -12.96
C ARG A 264 -10.71 -17.84 -11.79
N ASN A 265 -9.38 -17.75 -11.90
CA ASN A 265 -8.53 -17.28 -10.82
C ASN A 265 -8.23 -15.76 -10.93
N GLY A 266 -8.19 -15.21 -12.15
CA GLY A 266 -7.75 -13.84 -12.40
C GLY A 266 -8.87 -12.83 -12.63
N LEU A 267 -9.93 -13.22 -13.33
CA LEU A 267 -10.97 -12.28 -13.78
C LEU A 267 -12.33 -12.46 -13.10
N ARG A 268 -12.59 -13.63 -12.53
CA ARG A 268 -13.87 -13.90 -11.90
C ARG A 268 -14.11 -12.97 -10.71
N THR A 269 -15.31 -12.39 -10.66
CA THR A 269 -15.79 -11.63 -9.50
C THR A 269 -16.49 -12.56 -8.49
N TYR A 270 -16.47 -12.16 -7.24
CA TYR A 270 -17.05 -12.91 -6.12
C TYR A 270 -18.02 -12.05 -5.34
N ALA A 271 -18.94 -12.69 -4.63
CA ALA A 271 -19.74 -11.99 -3.62
C ALA A 271 -18.86 -11.57 -2.43
N ALA A 272 -19.25 -10.50 -1.76
CA ALA A 272 -18.63 -10.09 -0.51
C ALA A 272 -18.55 -11.27 0.49
N GLY A 273 -17.41 -11.40 1.18
CA GLY A 273 -17.20 -12.47 2.15
C GLY A 273 -16.61 -13.77 1.58
N GLN A 274 -16.35 -13.87 0.27
CA GLN A 274 -15.76 -15.08 -0.32
C GLN A 274 -14.35 -15.34 0.20
N PHE A 275 -13.52 -14.30 0.35
CA PHE A 275 -12.18 -14.45 0.92
C PHE A 275 -12.25 -14.94 2.36
N GLU A 276 -13.13 -14.33 3.15
CA GLU A 276 -13.33 -14.69 4.57
C GLU A 276 -13.79 -16.14 4.71
N TYR A 277 -14.68 -16.58 3.84
CA TYR A 277 -15.13 -17.97 3.81
C TYR A 277 -13.97 -18.92 3.49
N ASP A 278 -13.17 -18.62 2.45
CA ASP A 278 -12.06 -19.47 2.04
C ASP A 278 -10.97 -19.52 3.14
N ALA A 279 -10.67 -18.37 3.79
CA ALA A 279 -9.72 -18.28 4.89
C ALA A 279 -10.17 -19.10 6.12
N ALA A 280 -11.40 -18.93 6.55
CA ALA A 280 -11.93 -19.63 7.72
C ALA A 280 -11.99 -21.15 7.52
N ASN A 281 -12.11 -21.64 6.28
CA ASN A 281 -12.26 -23.06 5.94
C ASN A 281 -10.99 -23.72 5.36
N ASP A 282 -9.81 -23.10 5.51
CA ASP A 282 -8.52 -23.61 4.99
C ASP A 282 -8.56 -23.88 3.47
N ARG A 283 -9.09 -22.93 2.70
CA ARG A 283 -9.26 -23.03 1.24
C ARG A 283 -8.46 -21.96 0.48
N LEU A 284 -7.60 -21.20 1.19
CA LEU A 284 -6.75 -20.21 0.54
C LEU A 284 -5.76 -20.91 -0.41
N PRO A 285 -5.52 -20.35 -1.62
CA PRO A 285 -4.44 -20.80 -2.47
C PRO A 285 -3.07 -20.39 -1.89
N THR A 286 -2.00 -20.82 -2.52
CA THR A 286 -0.64 -20.40 -2.16
C THR A 286 -0.48 -18.88 -2.26
N VAL A 287 -1.05 -18.26 -3.31
CA VAL A 287 -1.00 -16.79 -3.49
C VAL A 287 -2.42 -16.24 -3.66
N SER A 288 -2.79 -15.29 -2.82
CA SER A 288 -4.05 -14.55 -2.90
C SER A 288 -3.78 -13.08 -3.11
N TRP A 289 -4.31 -12.49 -4.18
CA TRP A 289 -4.39 -11.05 -4.33
C TRP A 289 -5.80 -10.58 -3.98
N ILE A 290 -5.90 -9.53 -3.17
CA ILE A 290 -7.19 -8.93 -2.81
C ILE A 290 -7.26 -7.53 -3.39
N ILE A 291 -8.30 -7.26 -4.17
CA ILE A 291 -8.60 -5.95 -4.73
C ILE A 291 -9.85 -5.43 -4.00
N PRO A 292 -9.74 -4.31 -3.27
CA PRO A 292 -10.88 -3.72 -2.57
C PRO A 292 -11.87 -3.09 -3.54
N THR A 293 -13.10 -2.89 -3.09
CA THR A 293 -14.05 -2.01 -3.77
C THR A 293 -13.64 -0.55 -3.65
N SER A 294 -14.18 0.33 -4.50
CA SER A 294 -13.92 1.77 -4.43
C SER A 294 -14.07 2.32 -3.01
N PHE A 295 -15.17 1.99 -2.32
CA PHE A 295 -15.44 2.47 -0.96
C PHE A 295 -14.40 2.00 0.08
N GLN A 296 -13.79 0.83 -0.12
CA GLN A 296 -12.88 0.17 0.81
C GLN A 296 -11.40 0.39 0.46
N SER A 297 -11.12 1.10 -0.64
CA SER A 297 -9.79 1.22 -1.26
C SER A 297 -8.81 2.11 -0.49
N GLU A 298 -9.29 2.98 0.38
CA GLU A 298 -8.52 4.08 1.02
C GLU A 298 -8.04 5.17 0.05
N HIS A 299 -8.41 5.14 -1.25
CA HIS A 299 -8.15 6.26 -2.14
C HIS A 299 -8.55 7.59 -1.47
N PRO A 300 -7.83 8.71 -1.67
CA PRO A 300 -8.11 9.96 -0.94
C PRO A 300 -9.57 10.40 -0.92
N ASP A 301 -10.33 10.14 -1.98
CA ASP A 301 -11.78 10.41 -2.04
C ASP A 301 -12.62 9.52 -1.10
N TYR A 302 -12.04 8.43 -0.57
CA TYR A 302 -12.65 7.51 0.39
C TYR A 302 -11.94 7.53 1.74
N THR A 303 -12.58 6.98 2.76
CA THR A 303 -12.10 7.13 4.13
C THR A 303 -11.08 6.04 4.52
N PRO A 304 -9.97 6.38 5.20
CA PRO A 304 -9.10 5.40 5.84
C PRO A 304 -9.84 4.45 6.78
N ALA A 305 -10.94 4.92 7.39
CA ALA A 305 -11.76 4.10 8.29
C ALA A 305 -12.49 2.95 7.56
N ALA A 306 -12.89 3.15 6.29
CA ALA A 306 -13.51 2.09 5.49
C ALA A 306 -12.49 1.01 5.11
N GLY A 307 -11.29 1.41 4.72
CA GLY A 307 -10.19 0.47 4.47
C GLY A 307 -9.74 -0.26 5.73
N ALA A 308 -9.65 0.45 6.87
CA ALA A 308 -9.36 -0.19 8.16
C ALA A 308 -10.34 -1.31 8.51
N ASP A 309 -11.65 -1.08 8.30
CA ASP A 309 -12.68 -2.08 8.54
C ASP A 309 -12.55 -3.27 7.59
N TYR A 310 -12.23 -3.02 6.33
CA TYR A 310 -11.99 -4.04 5.33
C TYR A 310 -10.75 -4.88 5.66
N VAL A 311 -9.62 -4.26 5.94
CA VAL A 311 -8.37 -4.94 6.34
C VAL A 311 -8.59 -5.77 7.61
N ALA A 312 -9.27 -5.20 8.61
CA ALA A 312 -9.60 -5.90 9.86
C ALA A 312 -10.40 -7.19 9.60
N SER A 313 -11.38 -7.14 8.67
CA SER A 313 -12.19 -8.32 8.32
C SER A 313 -11.34 -9.46 7.72
N LYS A 314 -10.35 -9.11 6.89
CA LYS A 314 -9.45 -10.10 6.25
C LYS A 314 -8.53 -10.76 7.29
N ILE A 315 -7.90 -9.95 8.13
CA ILE A 315 -7.01 -10.45 9.20
C ILE A 315 -7.80 -11.31 10.20
N ASP A 316 -9.01 -10.88 10.59
CA ASP A 316 -9.87 -11.62 11.50
C ASP A 316 -10.30 -12.97 10.91
N ALA A 317 -10.62 -13.03 9.63
CA ALA A 317 -10.98 -14.26 8.93
C ALA A 317 -9.81 -15.28 8.91
N ILE A 318 -8.60 -14.83 8.58
CA ILE A 318 -7.38 -15.67 8.63
C ILE A 318 -7.16 -16.18 10.05
N ALA A 319 -7.28 -15.30 11.04
CA ALA A 319 -7.05 -15.62 12.45
C ALA A 319 -8.17 -16.47 13.08
N SER A 320 -9.35 -16.52 12.46
CA SER A 320 -10.47 -17.36 12.94
C SER A 320 -10.15 -18.85 12.88
N ASN A 321 -9.25 -19.23 11.96
CA ASN A 321 -8.72 -20.58 11.85
C ASN A 321 -7.23 -20.60 12.26
N PRO A 322 -6.88 -21.10 13.46
CA PRO A 322 -5.49 -21.14 13.92
C PRO A 322 -4.54 -21.93 13.01
N ASP A 323 -5.06 -22.93 12.29
CA ASP A 323 -4.24 -23.72 11.35
C ASP A 323 -3.91 -22.94 10.07
N VAL A 324 -4.77 -22.04 9.65
CA VAL A 324 -4.50 -21.08 8.57
C VAL A 324 -3.58 -19.97 9.05
N TRP A 325 -3.87 -19.37 10.21
CA TRP A 325 -3.05 -18.31 10.78
C TRP A 325 -1.57 -18.66 10.88
N LYS A 326 -1.26 -19.82 11.42
CA LYS A 326 0.13 -20.25 11.67
C LYS A 326 0.98 -20.43 10.41
N LYS A 327 0.38 -20.45 9.22
CA LYS A 327 1.05 -20.67 7.93
C LYS A 327 0.81 -19.56 6.91
N THR A 328 0.21 -18.44 7.34
CA THR A 328 -0.14 -17.31 6.47
C THR A 328 0.75 -16.10 6.72
N LEU A 329 1.21 -15.49 5.64
CA LEU A 329 1.75 -14.13 5.61
C LEU A 329 0.76 -13.22 4.89
N PHE A 330 0.22 -12.23 5.60
CA PHE A 330 -0.60 -11.17 5.03
C PHE A 330 0.24 -9.93 4.83
N ILE A 331 0.23 -9.37 3.61
CA ILE A 331 0.92 -8.17 3.20
C ILE A 331 -0.13 -7.11 2.90
N LEU A 332 -0.09 -6.00 3.64
CA LEU A 332 -0.85 -4.80 3.36
C LEU A 332 0.09 -3.77 2.76
N ASN A 333 -0.12 -3.38 1.52
CA ASN A 333 0.63 -2.31 0.87
C ASN A 333 -0.31 -1.38 0.10
N TYR A 334 0.23 -0.29 -0.43
CA TYR A 334 -0.48 0.72 -1.21
C TYR A 334 0.19 0.83 -2.57
N ASP A 335 -0.59 1.07 -3.62
CA ASP A 335 -0.09 1.03 -4.99
C ASP A 335 0.81 2.23 -5.32
N GLU A 336 0.41 3.44 -4.93
CA GLU A 336 1.19 4.66 -5.09
C GLU A 336 0.77 5.73 -4.07
N ASN A 337 1.38 6.92 -4.11
CA ASN A 337 1.25 7.94 -3.08
C ASN A 337 0.13 8.96 -3.33
N ASP A 338 -0.71 8.87 -4.38
CA ASP A 338 -1.49 9.99 -4.90
C ASP A 338 -0.53 11.13 -5.30
N GLY A 339 -0.84 12.38 -4.99
CA GLY A 339 0.16 13.45 -4.98
C GLY A 339 0.72 13.73 -3.59
N LEU A 340 0.46 12.86 -2.61
CA LEU A 340 0.78 13.09 -1.20
C LEU A 340 2.28 13.02 -0.93
N PHE A 341 2.78 14.00 -0.18
CA PHE A 341 4.19 14.20 0.10
C PHE A 341 4.82 13.03 0.85
N ASP A 342 6.04 12.70 0.45
CA ASP A 342 6.98 11.89 1.22
C ASP A 342 8.37 12.51 1.17
N HIS A 343 9.06 12.58 2.33
CA HIS A 343 10.33 13.29 2.42
C HIS A 343 11.54 12.50 1.93
N VAL A 344 11.40 11.18 1.71
CA VAL A 344 12.51 10.32 1.33
C VAL A 344 12.63 10.22 -0.18
N PRO A 345 13.76 10.64 -0.79
CA PRO A 345 13.97 10.46 -2.22
C PRO A 345 13.89 8.97 -2.61
N PRO A 346 13.13 8.63 -3.66
CA PRO A 346 13.06 7.25 -4.15
C PRO A 346 14.38 6.80 -4.78
N PRO A 347 14.71 5.50 -4.70
CA PRO A 347 15.79 4.91 -5.51
C PRO A 347 15.45 5.03 -6.98
N VAL A 348 16.41 5.51 -7.80
CA VAL A 348 16.26 5.60 -9.25
C VAL A 348 17.43 4.90 -9.94
N PRO A 349 17.21 4.31 -11.12
CA PRO A 349 18.25 3.65 -11.87
C PRO A 349 19.29 4.67 -12.41
N PRO A 350 20.58 4.30 -12.49
CA PRO A 350 21.56 5.10 -13.23
C PRO A 350 21.11 5.32 -14.68
N ALA A 351 21.44 6.49 -15.23
CA ALA A 351 21.12 6.81 -16.62
C ALA A 351 21.63 5.71 -17.58
N GLY A 352 20.79 5.32 -18.53
CA GLY A 352 21.09 4.27 -19.50
C GLY A 352 20.89 2.83 -18.98
N THR A 353 20.32 2.64 -17.78
CA THR A 353 19.93 1.30 -17.33
C THR A 353 18.84 0.74 -18.25
N PRO A 354 19.04 -0.42 -18.89
CA PRO A 354 18.07 -0.99 -19.81
C PRO A 354 16.71 -1.27 -19.14
N GLU A 355 15.63 -1.01 -19.86
CA GLU A 355 14.24 -1.26 -19.45
C GLU A 355 13.76 -0.50 -18.18
N GLU A 356 14.51 0.55 -17.75
CA GLU A 356 14.19 1.35 -16.57
C GLU A 356 13.97 2.83 -16.89
N PHE A 357 13.78 3.18 -18.17
CA PHE A 357 13.51 4.54 -18.62
C PHE A 357 12.39 4.55 -19.65
N VAL A 358 11.55 5.59 -19.61
CA VAL A 358 10.55 5.94 -20.62
C VAL A 358 10.73 7.42 -20.96
N HIS A 359 10.88 7.76 -22.25
CA HIS A 359 11.11 9.15 -22.71
C HIS A 359 12.23 9.86 -21.94
N ASP A 360 13.37 9.17 -21.75
CA ASP A 360 14.55 9.67 -21.02
C ASP A 360 14.32 9.96 -19.51
N LEU A 361 13.15 9.67 -18.97
CA LEU A 361 12.86 9.77 -17.55
C LEU A 361 12.94 8.39 -16.89
N PRO A 362 13.54 8.27 -15.68
CA PRO A 362 13.60 7.00 -14.96
C PRO A 362 12.22 6.56 -14.56
N ILE A 363 11.90 5.27 -14.71
CA ILE A 363 10.71 4.68 -14.12
C ILE A 363 10.82 4.77 -12.61
N GLY A 364 12.00 4.42 -12.09
CA GLY A 364 12.39 4.54 -10.70
C GLY A 364 11.80 3.47 -9.79
N GLY A 365 12.10 3.60 -8.49
CA GLY A 365 11.11 3.51 -7.46
C GLY A 365 10.31 4.81 -7.46
N GLY A 366 9.04 4.72 -7.14
CA GLY A 366 8.23 5.90 -6.86
C GLY A 366 8.41 6.33 -5.39
N PHE A 367 7.55 7.21 -4.90
CA PHE A 367 7.62 7.65 -3.50
C PHE A 367 7.25 6.53 -2.54
N ARG A 368 7.63 6.67 -1.26
CA ARG A 368 7.30 5.66 -0.26
C ARG A 368 5.79 5.58 -0.04
N VAL A 369 5.34 4.34 0.12
CA VAL A 369 3.98 4.00 0.49
C VAL A 369 3.98 3.10 1.72
N PRO A 370 2.91 3.03 2.52
CA PRO A 370 2.83 2.12 3.65
C PRO A 370 2.94 0.66 3.20
N CYS A 371 3.72 -0.13 3.95
CA CYS A 371 3.75 -1.58 3.81
C CYS A 371 3.89 -2.24 5.18
N LEU A 372 2.94 -3.14 5.49
CA LEU A 372 2.89 -3.88 6.74
C LEU A 372 2.82 -5.38 6.46
N LEU A 373 3.61 -6.13 7.21
CA LEU A 373 3.62 -7.58 7.15
C LEU A 373 2.97 -8.14 8.42
N VAL A 374 1.85 -8.85 8.26
CA VAL A 374 1.04 -9.38 9.35
C VAL A 374 1.06 -10.90 9.32
N SER A 375 1.67 -11.47 10.34
CA SER A 375 1.89 -12.92 10.45
C SER A 375 2.32 -13.25 11.89
N PRO A 376 2.26 -14.49 12.34
CA PRO A 376 2.95 -14.89 13.56
C PRO A 376 4.44 -14.53 13.59
N TRP A 377 5.09 -14.50 12.42
CA TRP A 377 6.53 -14.25 12.28
C TRP A 377 6.90 -12.78 12.07
N THR A 378 5.95 -11.87 12.19
CA THR A 378 6.17 -10.41 12.02
C THR A 378 5.71 -9.61 13.24
N MET A 379 5.36 -10.31 14.34
CA MET A 379 4.92 -9.70 15.59
C MET A 379 6.07 -9.08 16.37
N GLY A 380 5.80 -7.93 17.02
CA GLY A 380 6.75 -7.26 17.90
C GLY A 380 6.97 -5.80 17.59
N GLY A 381 6.16 -5.22 16.70
CA GLY A 381 6.24 -3.80 16.34
C GLY A 381 7.57 -3.45 15.68
N TRP A 382 8.08 -4.30 14.82
CA TRP A 382 9.38 -4.13 14.19
C TRP A 382 9.35 -3.12 13.05
N VAL A 383 10.55 -2.57 12.76
CA VAL A 383 10.78 -1.76 11.55
C VAL A 383 11.83 -2.43 10.68
N ALA A 384 11.48 -2.69 9.42
CA ALA A 384 12.39 -3.17 8.38
C ALA A 384 12.85 -1.97 7.55
N ARG A 385 14.19 -1.81 7.38
CA ARG A 385 14.82 -0.64 6.75
C ARG A 385 15.57 -0.94 5.45
N GLU A 386 15.46 -2.17 4.95
CA GLU A 386 15.95 -2.48 3.61
C GLU A 386 15.03 -1.82 2.58
N PRO A 387 15.55 -1.24 1.50
CA PRO A 387 14.71 -0.74 0.42
C PRO A 387 13.89 -1.87 -0.22
N PHE A 388 12.59 -1.67 -0.32
CA PHE A 388 11.64 -2.57 -0.97
C PHE A 388 10.74 -1.79 -1.93
N ASP A 389 10.17 -2.51 -2.90
CA ASP A 389 9.09 -2.01 -3.75
C ASP A 389 8.08 -3.12 -4.07
N HIS A 390 7.15 -2.90 -5.00
CA HIS A 390 6.17 -3.93 -5.38
C HIS A 390 6.84 -5.19 -5.94
N THR A 391 8.01 -5.06 -6.60
CA THR A 391 8.75 -6.21 -7.10
C THR A 391 9.38 -7.04 -5.99
N SER A 392 9.55 -6.48 -4.79
CA SER A 392 9.99 -7.22 -3.60
C SER A 392 8.98 -8.28 -3.19
N VAL A 393 7.68 -8.02 -3.37
CA VAL A 393 6.62 -9.01 -3.15
C VAL A 393 6.76 -10.15 -4.15
N LEU A 394 6.95 -9.85 -5.42
CA LEU A 394 7.19 -10.89 -6.45
C LEU A 394 8.43 -11.73 -6.13
N ARG A 395 9.52 -11.11 -5.66
CA ARG A 395 10.74 -11.82 -5.27
C ARG A 395 10.56 -12.70 -4.04
N LEU A 396 9.72 -12.27 -3.08
CA LEU A 396 9.33 -13.15 -1.98
C LEU A 396 8.58 -14.38 -2.50
N LEU A 397 7.65 -14.19 -3.43
CA LEU A 397 6.93 -15.30 -4.06
C LEU A 397 7.89 -16.22 -4.85
N GLU A 398 8.91 -15.69 -5.55
CA GLU A 398 9.99 -16.52 -6.14
C GLU A 398 10.66 -17.42 -5.10
N ARG A 399 10.98 -16.87 -3.90
CA ARG A 399 11.61 -17.62 -2.82
C ARG A 399 10.73 -18.74 -2.28
N LEU A 400 9.43 -18.50 -2.20
CA LEU A 400 8.47 -19.43 -1.64
C LEU A 400 8.05 -20.52 -2.64
N THR A 401 7.86 -20.15 -3.91
CA THR A 401 7.31 -21.03 -4.95
C THR A 401 8.36 -21.65 -5.87
N GLY A 402 9.54 -21.05 -5.95
CA GLY A 402 10.57 -21.41 -6.93
C GLY A 402 10.26 -20.93 -8.36
N VAL A 403 9.16 -20.23 -8.57
CA VAL A 403 8.74 -19.72 -9.89
C VAL A 403 9.37 -18.36 -10.13
N ARG A 404 10.13 -18.23 -11.22
CA ARG A 404 10.83 -16.98 -11.55
C ARG A 404 9.89 -15.93 -12.11
N VAL A 405 10.05 -14.67 -11.67
CA VAL A 405 9.35 -13.51 -12.25
C VAL A 405 9.92 -13.21 -13.64
N PRO A 406 9.09 -13.17 -14.70
CA PRO A 406 9.58 -13.18 -16.09
C PRO A 406 10.29 -11.88 -16.51
N ASN A 407 9.83 -10.71 -16.06
CA ASN A 407 10.26 -9.42 -16.64
C ASN A 407 11.14 -8.56 -15.72
N LEU A 408 11.63 -9.11 -14.62
CA LEU A 408 12.30 -8.32 -13.60
C LEU A 408 13.75 -8.02 -14.00
N THR A 409 14.10 -6.73 -14.10
CA THR A 409 15.43 -6.27 -14.49
C THR A 409 16.52 -6.60 -13.46
N ALA A 410 17.78 -6.59 -13.87
CA ALA A 410 18.92 -6.78 -12.98
C ALA A 410 19.03 -5.64 -11.96
N TRP A 411 18.71 -4.40 -12.37
CA TRP A 411 18.71 -3.25 -11.47
C TRP A 411 17.73 -3.44 -10.32
N ARG A 412 16.46 -3.79 -10.59
CA ARG A 412 15.47 -3.99 -9.53
C ARG A 412 15.84 -5.11 -8.58
N ARG A 413 16.42 -6.18 -9.09
CA ARG A 413 16.93 -7.29 -8.27
C ARG A 413 18.05 -6.88 -7.33
N THR A 414 18.77 -5.81 -7.65
CA THR A 414 19.89 -5.28 -6.83
C THR A 414 19.42 -4.13 -5.92
N ALA A 415 18.60 -3.24 -6.44
CA ALA A 415 18.14 -2.03 -5.73
C ALA A 415 17.18 -2.34 -4.58
N PHE A 416 16.35 -3.37 -4.75
CA PHE A 416 15.31 -3.71 -3.76
C PHE A 416 15.52 -5.11 -3.19
N GLY A 417 15.19 -5.27 -1.91
CA GLY A 417 15.21 -6.55 -1.21
C GLY A 417 14.08 -7.51 -1.63
N ASP A 418 14.03 -8.68 -1.01
CA ASP A 418 13.02 -9.72 -1.29
C ASP A 418 12.05 -9.94 -0.12
N LEU A 419 11.90 -8.96 0.77
CA LEU A 419 11.09 -8.98 1.99
C LEU A 419 11.49 -10.03 3.05
N THR A 420 12.41 -10.94 2.78
CA THR A 420 12.80 -11.96 3.77
C THR A 420 13.45 -11.35 5.01
N SER A 421 14.13 -10.20 4.89
CA SER A 421 14.72 -9.47 6.03
C SER A 421 13.67 -8.80 6.92
N ALA A 422 12.45 -8.65 6.46
CA ALA A 422 11.33 -8.09 7.22
C ALA A 422 10.59 -9.14 8.08
N LEU A 423 10.96 -10.42 7.95
CA LEU A 423 10.44 -11.53 8.73
C LEU A 423 11.38 -11.82 9.89
N GLY A 424 10.84 -12.11 11.07
CA GLY A 424 11.62 -12.49 12.25
C GLY A 424 11.22 -13.86 12.77
N PHE A 425 12.18 -14.77 12.94
CA PHE A 425 11.98 -16.09 13.54
C PHE A 425 12.98 -16.29 14.68
N PRO A 426 12.58 -16.71 15.89
CA PRO A 426 11.24 -17.03 16.39
C PRO A 426 10.49 -15.80 16.89
N VAL A 427 9.18 -15.97 17.06
CA VAL A 427 8.26 -14.94 17.52
C VAL A 427 8.41 -14.70 19.02
N ALA A 428 8.44 -13.45 19.46
CA ALA A 428 8.25 -13.09 20.84
C ALA A 428 7.63 -11.68 20.94
N GLY A 429 6.38 -11.62 21.31
CA GLY A 429 5.69 -10.36 21.61
C GLY A 429 4.34 -10.63 22.26
N PRO A 430 3.81 -9.69 23.05
CA PRO A 430 2.46 -9.80 23.55
C PRO A 430 1.47 -9.78 22.37
N PRO A 431 0.31 -10.47 22.50
CA PRO A 431 -0.74 -10.40 21.48
C PRO A 431 -1.13 -8.94 21.21
N PRO A 432 -1.24 -8.52 19.95
CA PRO A 432 -1.61 -7.15 19.63
C PRO A 432 -3.03 -6.83 20.09
N ARG A 433 -3.24 -5.56 20.41
CA ARG A 433 -4.56 -5.01 20.71
C ARG A 433 -4.96 -4.10 19.56
N LEU A 434 -5.65 -4.66 18.56
CA LEU A 434 -6.21 -3.87 17.49
C LEU A 434 -7.55 -3.25 17.95
N PRO A 435 -7.79 -1.94 17.71
CA PRO A 435 -9.04 -1.30 18.04
C PRO A 435 -10.16 -1.78 17.13
N GLY A 436 -11.41 -1.71 17.61
CA GLY A 436 -12.60 -1.97 16.79
C GLY A 436 -12.78 -0.90 15.72
N THR A 437 -13.21 -1.30 14.53
CA THR A 437 -13.28 -0.43 13.34
C THR A 437 -14.69 0.10 13.04
N LYS A 438 -15.73 -0.63 13.41
CA LYS A 438 -17.12 -0.32 13.02
C LYS A 438 -17.62 1.06 13.49
N ARG A 439 -17.32 1.43 14.76
CA ARG A 439 -17.71 2.74 15.28
C ARG A 439 -16.99 3.86 14.52
N ARG A 440 -15.66 3.71 14.31
CA ARG A 440 -14.86 4.71 13.59
C ARG A 440 -15.30 4.85 12.14
N LEU A 441 -15.69 3.75 11.48
CA LEU A 441 -16.28 3.80 10.14
C LEU A 441 -17.57 4.62 10.12
N ALA A 442 -18.50 4.36 11.07
CA ALA A 442 -19.75 5.10 11.13
C ALA A 442 -19.53 6.60 11.42
N GLU A 443 -18.59 6.93 12.31
CA GLU A 443 -18.16 8.31 12.58
C GLU A 443 -17.59 8.96 11.31
N ALA A 444 -16.64 8.32 10.65
CA ALA A 444 -15.98 8.85 9.46
C ALA A 444 -16.96 9.15 8.31
N VAL A 445 -17.90 8.24 8.04
CA VAL A 445 -18.93 8.44 7.01
C VAL A 445 -19.82 9.65 7.33
N ARG A 446 -20.17 9.85 8.61
CA ARG A 446 -20.92 11.03 9.06
C ARG A 446 -20.08 12.30 8.93
N ASP A 447 -18.85 12.29 9.42
CA ASP A 447 -17.99 13.46 9.58
C ASP A 447 -17.58 14.05 8.22
N VAL A 448 -17.36 13.22 7.19
CA VAL A 448 -17.11 13.67 5.81
C VAL A 448 -18.23 14.55 5.25
N VAL A 449 -19.49 14.31 5.66
CA VAL A 449 -20.64 15.08 5.14
C VAL A 449 -21.11 16.20 6.06
N THR A 450 -20.69 16.19 7.33
CA THR A 450 -21.18 17.13 8.35
C THR A 450 -20.15 18.13 8.82
N LEU A 451 -18.87 17.79 8.78
CA LEU A 451 -17.80 18.69 9.20
C LEU A 451 -17.30 19.58 8.05
N PRO A 452 -16.74 20.75 8.36
CA PRO A 452 -16.15 21.65 7.36
C PRO A 452 -14.90 21.02 6.73
N ALA A 453 -14.48 21.51 5.56
CA ALA A 453 -13.20 21.18 4.98
C ALA A 453 -12.05 21.63 5.91
N PRO A 454 -10.90 20.92 5.92
CA PRO A 454 -9.73 21.35 6.68
C PRO A 454 -9.24 22.71 6.18
N LEU A 455 -8.72 23.53 7.08
CA LEU A 455 -8.05 24.78 6.76
C LEU A 455 -6.58 24.55 6.43
N PHE A 456 -6.06 25.30 5.49
CA PHE A 456 -4.63 25.24 5.15
C PHE A 456 -3.83 26.25 5.96
N PRO A 457 -2.62 25.89 6.46
CA PRO A 457 -1.76 26.82 7.16
C PRO A 457 -1.28 27.96 6.24
N GLU A 458 -1.20 29.17 6.81
CA GLU A 458 -0.67 30.36 6.14
C GLU A 458 0.69 30.77 6.72
N GLU A 459 0.77 31.87 7.48
CA GLU A 459 2.04 32.39 8.02
C GLU A 459 2.53 31.63 9.25
N ASP A 460 1.63 31.33 10.19
CA ASP A 460 1.96 30.67 11.48
C ASP A 460 1.99 29.14 11.32
N GLN A 461 3.09 28.61 10.79
CA GLN A 461 3.28 27.18 10.60
C GLN A 461 4.20 26.56 11.63
N THR A 462 3.85 25.39 12.12
CA THR A 462 4.66 24.63 13.07
C THR A 462 5.15 23.34 12.43
N PRO A 463 6.48 23.05 12.48
CA PRO A 463 6.99 21.77 11.98
C PRO A 463 6.29 20.58 12.62
N PRO A 464 5.99 19.53 11.85
CA PRO A 464 5.33 18.33 12.36
C PRO A 464 6.22 17.67 13.43
N ARG A 465 5.59 17.02 14.41
CA ARG A 465 6.27 16.30 15.48
C ARG A 465 6.02 14.81 15.38
N GLN A 466 7.10 14.05 15.30
CA GLN A 466 7.03 12.60 15.41
C GLN A 466 6.97 12.18 16.86
N GLU A 467 6.17 11.16 17.16
CA GLU A 467 6.10 10.54 18.49
C GLU A 467 7.45 9.92 18.86
N LYS A 468 7.79 9.96 20.15
CA LYS A 468 9.06 9.40 20.64
C LYS A 468 8.91 7.93 20.97
N GLY A 469 9.91 7.14 20.59
CA GLY A 469 10.02 5.74 20.97
C GLY A 469 10.92 4.97 20.00
N PRO A 470 11.75 4.05 20.49
CA PRO A 470 12.53 3.17 19.63
C PRO A 470 11.63 2.04 19.09
N ARG A 471 11.98 1.52 17.92
CA ARG A 471 11.41 0.27 17.39
C ARG A 471 12.51 -0.76 17.16
N PRO A 472 12.29 -2.00 17.55
CA PRO A 472 13.23 -3.08 17.26
C PRO A 472 13.23 -3.40 15.76
N ARG A 473 14.32 -4.04 15.31
CA ARG A 473 14.44 -4.57 13.95
C ARG A 473 14.11 -6.07 13.93
N PRO A 474 13.55 -6.60 12.85
CA PRO A 474 13.43 -8.04 12.67
C PRO A 474 14.80 -8.69 12.80
N ARG A 475 14.85 -9.92 13.31
CA ARG A 475 16.07 -10.73 13.28
C ARG A 475 16.09 -11.49 11.95
N PRO A 476 17.03 -11.19 11.02
CA PRO A 476 17.03 -11.81 9.71
C PRO A 476 17.09 -13.33 9.78
N VAL A 477 16.35 -13.99 8.89
CA VAL A 477 16.51 -15.43 8.65
C VAL A 477 17.85 -15.66 7.95
N PRO A 478 18.67 -16.66 8.35
CA PRO A 478 19.85 -17.02 7.58
C PRO A 478 19.45 -17.38 6.14
N ARG A 479 20.12 -16.79 5.15
CA ARG A 479 19.85 -16.95 3.69
C ARG A 479 19.94 -18.40 3.16
N THR A 480 20.38 -19.35 3.99
CA THR A 480 20.68 -20.76 3.62
C THR A 480 19.47 -21.70 3.63
N GLN A 481 18.23 -21.21 3.88
CA GLN A 481 17.05 -22.09 3.97
C GLN A 481 16.11 -21.95 2.76
N ALA A 482 16.66 -21.98 1.53
CA ALA A 482 15.83 -22.25 0.37
C ALA A 482 15.41 -23.72 0.33
N ARG A 483 14.15 -24.01 -0.05
CA ARG A 483 13.67 -25.39 -0.27
C ARG A 483 14.59 -26.09 -1.28
N PRO A 484 15.12 -27.29 -0.99
CA PRO A 484 15.65 -28.14 -2.04
C PRO A 484 14.48 -28.54 -2.96
N ARG A 485 14.70 -28.45 -4.26
CA ARG A 485 13.78 -28.99 -5.27
C ARG A 485 13.64 -30.49 -5.07
N GLY A 486 12.44 -30.98 -4.74
CA GLY A 486 12.03 -32.34 -4.95
C GLY A 486 11.37 -32.46 -6.31
#